data_0a731394a65078883066d91424d0ae32
#
_entry.id   0a731394a65078883066d91424d0ae32
#
_cell.length_a   1.000
_cell.length_b   1.000
_cell.length_c   1.000
_cell.angle_alpha   90.00
_cell.angle_beta   90.00
_cell.angle_gamma   90.00
#
_symmetry.space_group_name_H-M   'P 1'
#
loop_
_entity.id
_entity.type
_entity.pdbx_description
1 polymer ?
#
loop_
_entity_poly.entity_id
_entity_poly.type
_entity_poly.pdbx_seq_one_letter_code
_entity_poly.pdbx_strand_id
1 'polypeptide(L)'
;MSSSIKTKVAISLGIMYVAWGTTYIGIAFTIETMPPLLSMSFRFVAASIALFVFIGIRSGWASLRLTRNEFVSANFLGVLMLGMGLGTMALAEKVVPIGVASLIVAAMPIWTALFRTLDKDRPTISSLLGITAGLIGIAIIMLPGQTIARPDSGDQNVTLWMFIILLGNLCWSLGSFLAPRMQTPSNPLVLSTYEMAGAAGALFIAGMINQESISDFMDASVRSWGGWIYLVTVGSLIGYTVYTWLLENAPITLVSTYAYVNPVVAVALGIVIFNETLTTNILLGGFIVIVSVAVVVAVESAKKQSLSQAQ
;
A
#
# COMPACT_ATOMS: atom_id res chain seq x y z
N MET A 1 -20.53 11.14 17.77
CA MET A 1 -19.17 11.70 17.88
C MET A 1 -19.25 13.17 18.25
N SER A 2 -18.47 13.63 19.25
CA SER A 2 -18.37 15.06 19.59
C SER A 2 -17.78 15.87 18.43
N SER A 3 -18.03 17.18 18.35
CA SER A 3 -17.46 18.07 17.32
C SER A 3 -15.93 17.96 17.28
N SER A 4 -15.26 17.89 18.43
CA SER A 4 -13.81 17.71 18.55
C SER A 4 -13.30 16.41 17.90
N ILE A 5 -14.02 15.28 18.05
CA ILE A 5 -13.62 14.01 17.43
C ILE A 5 -13.80 14.06 15.91
N LYS A 6 -14.88 14.67 15.41
CA LYS A 6 -15.09 14.85 13.95
C LYS A 6 -13.95 15.62 13.30
N THR A 7 -13.51 16.71 13.94
CA THR A 7 -12.38 17.51 13.45
C THR A 7 -11.07 16.71 13.44
N LYS A 8 -10.79 15.95 14.52
CA LYS A 8 -9.59 15.07 14.57
C LYS A 8 -9.62 14.01 13.47
N VAL A 9 -10.78 13.37 13.24
CA VAL A 9 -10.94 12.37 12.16
C VAL A 9 -10.69 13.01 10.79
N ALA A 10 -11.24 14.19 10.51
CA ALA A 10 -11.03 14.88 9.24
C ALA A 10 -9.55 15.25 9.00
N ILE A 11 -8.87 15.76 10.03
CA ILE A 11 -7.43 16.06 9.95
C ILE A 11 -6.61 14.78 9.72
N SER A 12 -6.91 13.71 10.47
CA SER A 12 -6.21 12.42 10.33
C SER A 12 -6.41 11.80 8.94
N LEU A 13 -7.61 11.89 8.37
CA LEU A 13 -7.86 11.47 7.00
C LEU A 13 -7.03 12.28 6.00
N GLY A 14 -7.00 13.60 6.15
CA GLY A 14 -6.17 14.47 5.31
C GLY A 14 -4.68 14.11 5.39
N ILE A 15 -4.16 13.88 6.60
CA ILE A 15 -2.78 13.42 6.79
C ILE A 15 -2.55 12.07 6.09
N MET A 16 -3.45 11.12 6.25
CA MET A 16 -3.33 9.79 5.63
C MET A 16 -3.36 9.87 4.10
N TYR A 17 -4.26 10.67 3.53
CA TYR A 17 -4.34 10.87 2.07
C TYR A 17 -3.05 11.46 1.50
N VAL A 18 -2.53 12.49 2.15
CA VAL A 18 -1.26 13.11 1.74
C VAL A 18 -0.12 12.14 1.96
N ALA A 19 0.03 11.57 3.17
CA ALA A 19 1.14 10.70 3.51
C ALA A 19 1.23 9.49 2.56
N TRP A 20 0.14 8.79 2.32
CA TRP A 20 0.17 7.59 1.47
C TRP A 20 0.02 7.90 -0.02
N GLY A 21 -0.69 8.97 -0.40
CA GLY A 21 -0.75 9.42 -1.78
C GLY A 21 0.61 9.88 -2.33
N THR A 22 1.46 10.42 -1.46
CA THR A 22 2.81 10.88 -1.83
C THR A 22 3.90 9.82 -1.64
N THR A 23 3.59 8.63 -1.07
CA THR A 23 4.60 7.55 -0.93
C THR A 23 5.14 7.06 -2.26
N TYR A 24 4.34 7.04 -3.31
CA TYR A 24 4.78 6.71 -4.67
C TYR A 24 5.94 7.62 -5.12
N ILE A 25 5.82 8.91 -4.90
CA ILE A 25 6.91 9.87 -5.20
C ILE A 25 8.12 9.66 -4.29
N GLY A 26 7.88 9.38 -3.02
CA GLY A 26 8.94 9.01 -2.09
C GLY A 26 9.72 7.78 -2.56
N ILE A 27 9.02 6.75 -3.07
CA ILE A 27 9.65 5.56 -3.68
C ILE A 27 10.45 5.98 -4.91
N ALA A 28 9.84 6.72 -5.83
CA ALA A 28 10.48 7.14 -7.07
C ALA A 28 11.79 7.92 -6.81
N PHE A 29 11.80 8.86 -5.87
CA PHE A 29 13.02 9.57 -5.48
C PHE A 29 14.05 8.65 -4.83
N THR A 30 13.61 7.73 -3.99
CA THR A 30 14.49 6.77 -3.31
C THR A 30 15.24 5.91 -4.33
N ILE A 31 14.51 5.34 -5.30
CA ILE A 31 15.08 4.40 -6.28
C ILE A 31 15.81 5.08 -7.45
N GLU A 32 15.92 6.41 -7.50
CA GLU A 32 16.73 7.10 -8.50
C GLU A 32 18.19 6.61 -8.46
N THR A 33 18.75 6.46 -7.27
CA THR A 33 20.13 6.00 -7.09
C THR A 33 20.29 4.89 -6.05
N MET A 34 19.27 4.63 -5.20
CA MET A 34 19.29 3.52 -4.27
C MET A 34 18.77 2.23 -4.91
N PRO A 35 19.32 1.06 -4.54
CA PRO A 35 18.78 -0.23 -4.95
C PRO A 35 17.38 -0.43 -4.35
N PRO A 36 16.37 -0.80 -5.16
CA PRO A 36 14.97 -0.74 -4.75
C PRO A 36 14.62 -1.68 -3.59
N LEU A 37 15.06 -2.93 -3.63
CA LEU A 37 14.71 -3.90 -2.59
C LEU A 37 15.46 -3.63 -1.28
N LEU A 38 16.76 -3.33 -1.36
CA LEU A 38 17.55 -3.00 -0.17
C LEU A 38 17.08 -1.70 0.48
N SER A 39 16.73 -0.68 -0.31
CA SER A 39 16.20 0.58 0.24
C SER A 39 14.88 0.36 0.98
N MET A 40 13.97 -0.47 0.44
CA MET A 40 12.73 -0.83 1.13
C MET A 40 13.00 -1.70 2.37
N SER A 41 13.97 -2.64 2.30
CA SER A 41 14.40 -3.42 3.46
C SER A 41 14.87 -2.51 4.60
N PHE A 42 15.84 -1.63 4.35
CA PHE A 42 16.36 -0.72 5.36
C PHE A 42 15.32 0.29 5.85
N ARG A 43 14.39 0.72 5.00
CA ARG A 43 13.23 1.51 5.41
C ARG A 43 12.42 0.80 6.48
N PHE A 44 12.11 -0.48 6.27
CA PHE A 44 11.31 -1.26 7.21
C PHE A 44 12.09 -1.65 8.46
N VAL A 45 13.42 -1.89 8.36
CA VAL A 45 14.28 -2.02 9.54
C VAL A 45 14.20 -0.77 10.41
N ALA A 46 14.42 0.41 9.83
CA ALA A 46 14.41 1.67 10.56
C ALA A 46 13.05 1.95 11.21
N ALA A 47 11.95 1.74 10.47
CA ALA A 47 10.60 1.95 10.98
C ALA A 47 10.21 0.94 12.06
N SER A 48 10.58 -0.34 11.89
CA SER A 48 10.35 -1.40 12.89
C SER A 48 11.10 -1.09 14.18
N ILE A 49 12.38 -0.73 14.12
CA ILE A 49 13.17 -0.36 15.29
C ILE A 49 12.57 0.85 16.00
N ALA A 50 12.18 1.89 15.24
CA ALA A 50 11.59 3.09 15.82
C ALA A 50 10.27 2.78 16.55
N LEU A 51 9.36 1.99 15.95
CA LEU A 51 8.13 1.55 16.60
C LEU A 51 8.40 0.65 17.80
N PHE A 52 9.34 -0.29 17.69
CA PHE A 52 9.72 -1.17 18.78
C PHE A 52 10.19 -0.38 20.01
N VAL A 53 11.08 0.58 19.81
CA VAL A 53 11.58 1.46 20.88
C VAL A 53 10.47 2.34 21.42
N PHE A 54 9.65 2.95 20.56
CA PHE A 54 8.53 3.79 20.96
C PHE A 54 7.53 3.04 21.85
N ILE A 55 7.13 1.83 21.43
CA ILE A 55 6.19 0.99 22.19
C ILE A 55 6.82 0.55 23.51
N GLY A 56 8.08 0.12 23.48
CA GLY A 56 8.82 -0.32 24.68
C GLY A 56 8.87 0.76 25.75
N ILE A 57 9.14 2.01 25.36
CA ILE A 57 9.19 3.16 26.26
C ILE A 57 7.78 3.57 26.71
N ARG A 58 6.80 3.60 25.80
CA ARG A 58 5.45 4.13 26.10
C ARG A 58 4.55 3.15 26.84
N SER A 59 4.62 1.87 26.46
CA SER A 59 3.70 0.81 26.94
C SER A 59 4.42 -0.29 27.72
N GLY A 60 5.73 -0.21 27.86
CA GLY A 60 6.58 -1.20 28.50
C GLY A 60 6.99 -2.35 27.56
N TRP A 61 8.18 -2.88 27.76
CA TRP A 61 8.78 -3.94 26.93
C TRP A 61 7.99 -5.26 26.95
N ALA A 62 7.18 -5.47 27.97
CA ALA A 62 6.32 -6.65 28.08
C ALA A 62 5.21 -6.65 27.00
N SER A 63 4.77 -5.48 26.54
CA SER A 63 3.73 -5.35 25.50
C SER A 63 4.20 -5.82 24.11
N LEU A 64 5.51 -5.95 23.92
CA LEU A 64 6.12 -6.44 22.69
C LEU A 64 6.32 -7.98 22.68
N ARG A 65 6.00 -8.66 23.77
CA ARG A 65 6.10 -10.11 23.82
C ARG A 65 4.96 -10.75 23.04
N LEU A 66 5.33 -11.61 22.09
CA LEU A 66 4.39 -12.34 21.25
C LEU A 66 4.43 -13.83 21.57
N THR A 67 3.31 -14.50 21.41
CA THR A 67 3.27 -15.94 21.26
C THR A 67 3.95 -16.35 19.95
N ARG A 68 4.35 -17.61 19.81
CA ARG A 68 4.95 -18.13 18.57
C ARG A 68 4.01 -17.92 17.37
N ASN A 69 2.72 -18.14 17.57
CA ASN A 69 1.73 -18.00 16.50
C ASN A 69 1.56 -16.55 16.05
N GLU A 70 1.47 -15.60 16.99
CA GLU A 70 1.42 -14.17 16.68
C GLU A 70 2.67 -13.70 15.93
N PHE A 71 3.86 -14.15 16.37
CA PHE A 71 5.12 -13.82 15.71
C PHE A 71 5.16 -14.34 14.27
N VAL A 72 4.81 -15.61 14.06
CA VAL A 72 4.77 -16.21 12.71
C VAL A 72 3.75 -15.51 11.82
N SER A 73 2.54 -15.27 12.35
CA SER A 73 1.48 -14.59 11.61
C SER A 73 1.86 -13.17 11.19
N ALA A 74 2.39 -12.37 12.13
CA ALA A 74 2.80 -11.00 11.84
C ALA A 74 3.91 -10.94 10.79
N ASN A 75 4.96 -11.76 10.93
CA ASN A 75 6.04 -11.80 9.94
C ASN A 75 5.55 -12.30 8.57
N PHE A 76 4.70 -13.33 8.52
CA PHE A 76 4.14 -13.84 7.27
C PHE A 76 3.30 -12.76 6.56
N LEU A 77 2.42 -12.06 7.29
CA LEU A 77 1.63 -10.94 6.74
C LEU A 77 2.55 -9.82 6.26
N GLY A 78 3.59 -9.50 7.00
CA GLY A 78 4.59 -8.52 6.61
C GLY A 78 5.29 -8.89 5.29
N VAL A 79 5.74 -10.13 5.14
CA VAL A 79 6.34 -10.62 3.90
C VAL A 79 5.35 -10.52 2.74
N LEU A 80 4.10 -10.94 2.95
CA LEU A 80 3.09 -10.97 1.90
C LEU A 80 2.66 -9.55 1.48
N MET A 81 2.36 -8.68 2.43
CA MET A 81 1.82 -7.34 2.15
C MET A 81 2.94 -6.34 1.85
N LEU A 82 3.86 -6.14 2.79
CA LEU A 82 4.90 -5.12 2.67
C LEU A 82 6.06 -5.62 1.80
N GLY A 83 6.49 -6.87 1.98
CA GLY A 83 7.58 -7.46 1.20
C GLY A 83 7.20 -7.60 -0.27
N MET A 84 6.20 -8.41 -0.58
CA MET A 84 5.78 -8.65 -1.96
C MET A 84 5.01 -7.44 -2.53
N GLY A 85 4.11 -6.82 -1.78
CA GLY A 85 3.33 -5.68 -2.26
C GLY A 85 4.20 -4.47 -2.58
N LEU A 86 4.93 -3.93 -1.60
CA LEU A 86 5.74 -2.72 -1.80
C LEU A 86 7.10 -3.01 -2.45
N GLY A 87 7.65 -4.22 -2.28
CA GLY A 87 8.90 -4.61 -2.94
C GLY A 87 8.73 -4.68 -4.46
N THR A 88 7.66 -5.33 -4.95
CA THR A 88 7.35 -5.36 -6.39
C THR A 88 7.04 -3.97 -6.93
N MET A 89 6.39 -3.12 -6.12
CA MET A 89 6.13 -1.73 -6.45
C MET A 89 7.42 -0.94 -6.65
N ALA A 90 8.38 -1.04 -5.71
CA ALA A 90 9.66 -0.34 -5.81
C ALA A 90 10.48 -0.78 -7.04
N LEU A 91 10.44 -2.07 -7.40
CA LEU A 91 11.05 -2.57 -8.63
C LEU A 91 10.35 -2.00 -9.87
N ALA A 92 9.02 -2.04 -9.88
CA ALA A 92 8.24 -1.68 -11.05
C ALA A 92 8.24 -0.16 -11.32
N GLU A 93 8.35 0.69 -10.30
CA GLU A 93 8.43 2.15 -10.46
C GLU A 93 9.70 2.62 -11.18
N LYS A 94 10.71 1.74 -11.37
CA LYS A 94 11.82 2.04 -12.30
C LYS A 94 11.35 2.11 -13.75
N VAL A 95 10.26 1.44 -14.10
CA VAL A 95 9.79 1.26 -15.48
C VAL A 95 8.41 1.88 -15.68
N VAL A 96 7.49 1.63 -14.74
CA VAL A 96 6.09 2.06 -14.83
C VAL A 96 5.95 3.46 -14.25
N PRO A 97 5.27 4.39 -14.96
CA PRO A 97 4.94 5.70 -14.42
C PRO A 97 4.16 5.61 -13.10
N ILE A 98 4.43 6.55 -12.19
CA ILE A 98 3.86 6.59 -10.84
C ILE A 98 2.34 6.63 -10.88
N GLY A 99 1.78 7.47 -11.76
CA GLY A 99 0.33 7.58 -11.91
C GLY A 99 -0.31 6.26 -12.33
N VAL A 100 0.29 5.54 -13.29
CA VAL A 100 -0.21 4.22 -13.74
C VAL A 100 -0.09 3.18 -12.64
N ALA A 101 1.05 3.14 -11.96
CA ALA A 101 1.29 2.21 -10.85
C ALA A 101 0.25 2.39 -9.74
N SER A 102 -0.03 3.64 -9.35
CA SER A 102 -1.02 3.96 -8.32
C SER A 102 -2.45 3.57 -8.70
N LEU A 103 -2.82 3.71 -9.98
CA LEU A 103 -4.13 3.29 -10.49
C LEU A 103 -4.31 1.77 -10.45
N ILE A 104 -3.25 0.98 -10.74
CA ILE A 104 -3.31 -0.48 -10.61
C ILE A 104 -3.47 -0.88 -9.14
N VAL A 105 -2.73 -0.23 -8.23
CA VAL A 105 -2.83 -0.51 -6.79
C VAL A 105 -4.19 -0.11 -6.21
N ALA A 106 -4.87 0.89 -6.77
CA ALA A 106 -6.22 1.28 -6.36
C ALA A 106 -7.24 0.14 -6.41
N ALA A 107 -7.01 -0.88 -7.23
CA ALA A 107 -7.86 -2.06 -7.34
C ALA A 107 -7.83 -3.00 -6.13
N MET A 108 -7.01 -2.76 -5.12
CA MET A 108 -6.90 -3.59 -3.92
C MET A 108 -8.24 -3.95 -3.25
N PRO A 109 -9.22 -3.03 -3.07
CA PRO A 109 -10.52 -3.38 -2.53
C PRO A 109 -11.32 -4.36 -3.39
N ILE A 110 -11.10 -4.35 -4.70
CA ILE A 110 -11.72 -5.28 -5.64
C ILE A 110 -11.27 -6.71 -5.35
N TRP A 111 -9.97 -6.92 -5.20
CA TRP A 111 -9.39 -8.22 -4.85
C TRP A 111 -9.83 -8.69 -3.47
N THR A 112 -9.85 -7.79 -2.50
CA THR A 112 -10.29 -8.12 -1.14
C THR A 112 -11.77 -8.55 -1.12
N ALA A 113 -12.64 -7.87 -1.87
CA ALA A 113 -14.04 -8.27 -2.02
C ALA A 113 -14.18 -9.63 -2.71
N LEU A 114 -13.33 -9.92 -3.71
CA LEU A 114 -13.32 -11.22 -4.41
C LEU A 114 -12.86 -12.32 -3.47
N PHE A 115 -11.80 -12.15 -2.67
CA PHE A 115 -11.34 -13.16 -1.72
C PHE A 115 -12.39 -13.50 -0.66
N ARG A 116 -13.25 -12.55 -0.26
CA ARG A 116 -14.35 -12.82 0.68
C ARG A 116 -15.36 -13.82 0.17
N THR A 117 -15.45 -14.05 -1.16
CA THR A 117 -16.29 -15.10 -1.72
C THR A 117 -15.89 -16.49 -1.24
N LEU A 118 -14.60 -16.68 -0.86
CA LEU A 118 -14.08 -17.94 -0.33
C LEU A 118 -14.71 -18.29 1.03
N ASP A 119 -15.15 -17.30 1.80
CA ASP A 119 -15.85 -17.48 3.08
C ASP A 119 -17.38 -17.62 2.91
N LYS A 120 -17.86 -17.86 1.69
CA LYS A 120 -19.30 -17.86 1.38
C LYS A 120 -19.98 -16.50 1.61
N ASP A 121 -19.23 -15.46 1.90
CA ASP A 121 -19.72 -14.06 1.98
C ASP A 121 -19.78 -13.48 0.56
N ARG A 122 -20.83 -13.86 -0.16
CA ARG A 122 -20.99 -13.50 -1.58
C ARG A 122 -21.15 -11.98 -1.70
N PRO A 123 -20.41 -11.33 -2.63
CA PRO A 123 -20.63 -9.95 -2.98
C PRO A 123 -22.07 -9.72 -3.42
N THR A 124 -22.59 -8.55 -3.15
CA THR A 124 -23.89 -8.11 -3.71
C THR A 124 -23.77 -7.93 -5.23
N ILE A 125 -24.89 -7.88 -5.94
CA ILE A 125 -24.90 -7.62 -7.39
C ILE A 125 -24.18 -6.29 -7.68
N SER A 126 -24.41 -5.27 -6.87
CA SER A 126 -23.74 -3.97 -7.01
C SER A 126 -22.22 -4.06 -6.81
N SER A 127 -21.75 -4.87 -5.84
CA SER A 127 -20.32 -5.16 -5.67
C SER A 127 -19.75 -5.90 -6.89
N LEU A 128 -20.47 -6.89 -7.43
CA LEU A 128 -20.03 -7.63 -8.62
C LEU A 128 -19.92 -6.73 -9.85
N LEU A 129 -20.87 -5.84 -10.07
CA LEU A 129 -20.81 -4.84 -11.15
C LEU A 129 -19.60 -3.91 -10.97
N GLY A 130 -19.36 -3.42 -9.74
CA GLY A 130 -18.18 -2.62 -9.43
C GLY A 130 -16.89 -3.39 -9.67
N ILE A 131 -16.77 -4.64 -9.20
CA ILE A 131 -15.61 -5.50 -9.42
C ILE A 131 -15.35 -5.68 -10.92
N THR A 132 -16.38 -6.04 -11.69
CA THR A 132 -16.25 -6.26 -13.14
C THR A 132 -15.83 -4.99 -13.87
N ALA A 133 -16.45 -3.84 -13.55
CA ALA A 133 -16.06 -2.55 -14.13
C ALA A 133 -14.62 -2.17 -13.77
N GLY A 134 -14.19 -2.39 -12.53
CA GLY A 134 -12.82 -2.12 -12.11
C GLY A 134 -11.78 -3.00 -12.82
N LEU A 135 -12.07 -4.29 -13.03
CA LEU A 135 -11.21 -5.19 -13.80
C LEU A 135 -11.13 -4.76 -15.28
N ILE A 136 -12.24 -4.29 -15.87
CA ILE A 136 -12.23 -3.70 -17.22
C ILE A 136 -11.35 -2.45 -17.25
N GLY A 137 -11.47 -1.56 -16.25
CA GLY A 137 -10.63 -0.37 -16.12
C GLY A 137 -9.13 -0.70 -16.07
N ILE A 138 -8.74 -1.71 -15.27
CA ILE A 138 -7.35 -2.21 -15.21
C ILE A 138 -6.93 -2.74 -16.59
N ALA A 139 -7.76 -3.56 -17.24
CA ALA A 139 -7.45 -4.09 -18.55
C ALA A 139 -7.22 -2.99 -19.59
N ILE A 140 -7.99 -1.89 -19.55
CA ILE A 140 -7.81 -0.72 -20.42
C ILE A 140 -6.46 -0.04 -20.13
N ILE A 141 -6.09 0.16 -18.86
CA ILE A 141 -4.79 0.74 -18.48
C ILE A 141 -3.63 -0.13 -18.99
N MET A 142 -3.78 -1.45 -18.92
CA MET A 142 -2.73 -2.41 -19.26
C MET A 142 -2.67 -2.78 -20.74
N LEU A 143 -3.48 -2.14 -21.59
CA LEU A 143 -3.41 -2.37 -23.04
C LEU A 143 -1.98 -2.08 -23.57
N PRO A 144 -1.38 -2.99 -24.35
CA PRO A 144 -0.05 -2.80 -24.90
C PRO A 144 0.07 -1.49 -25.70
N GLY A 145 1.18 -0.80 -25.54
CA GLY A 145 1.47 0.45 -26.26
C GLY A 145 0.76 1.70 -25.72
N GLN A 146 -0.07 1.57 -24.67
CA GLN A 146 -0.76 2.73 -24.10
C GLN A 146 0.03 3.42 -22.99
N THR A 147 0.90 2.70 -22.30
CA THR A 147 1.77 3.25 -21.26
C THR A 147 3.18 3.42 -21.83
N ILE A 148 3.69 4.65 -21.75
CA ILE A 148 5.09 4.95 -22.09
C ILE A 148 5.92 4.65 -20.85
N ALA A 149 6.94 3.80 -21.00
CA ALA A 149 7.87 3.50 -19.93
C ALA A 149 8.65 4.76 -19.50
N ARG A 150 9.14 4.78 -18.26
CA ARG A 150 9.98 5.90 -17.79
C ARG A 150 11.24 6.03 -18.64
N PRO A 151 11.75 7.26 -18.88
CA PRO A 151 12.86 7.50 -19.80
C PRO A 151 14.12 6.67 -19.49
N ASP A 152 14.39 6.44 -18.20
CA ASP A 152 15.61 5.74 -17.75
C ASP A 152 15.43 4.21 -17.66
N SER A 153 14.30 3.67 -18.13
CA SER A 153 13.98 2.24 -18.02
C SER A 153 14.65 1.34 -19.08
N GLY A 154 15.28 1.92 -20.11
CA GLY A 154 15.81 1.15 -21.24
C GLY A 154 14.70 0.42 -22.01
N ASP A 155 15.03 -0.73 -22.62
CA ASP A 155 14.11 -1.54 -23.42
C ASP A 155 13.22 -2.48 -22.59
N GLN A 156 12.94 -2.14 -21.31
CA GLN A 156 12.15 -3.00 -20.46
C GLN A 156 10.67 -2.98 -20.84
N ASN A 157 10.04 -4.16 -20.78
CA ASN A 157 8.63 -4.33 -21.10
C ASN A 157 7.72 -3.77 -19.98
N VAL A 158 7.20 -2.56 -20.18
CA VAL A 158 6.32 -1.88 -19.22
C VAL A 158 5.08 -2.71 -18.86
N THR A 159 4.51 -3.44 -19.82
CA THR A 159 3.33 -4.31 -19.57
C THR A 159 3.67 -5.43 -18.58
N LEU A 160 4.85 -6.05 -18.71
CA LEU A 160 5.31 -7.06 -17.73
C LEU A 160 5.40 -6.46 -16.32
N TRP A 161 5.97 -5.27 -16.19
CA TRP A 161 6.08 -4.61 -14.89
C TRP A 161 4.73 -4.19 -14.31
N MET A 162 3.77 -3.82 -15.14
CA MET A 162 2.39 -3.61 -14.69
C MET A 162 1.75 -4.91 -14.14
N PHE A 163 2.00 -6.06 -14.76
CA PHE A 163 1.58 -7.36 -14.22
C PHE A 163 2.26 -7.69 -12.88
N ILE A 164 3.53 -7.34 -12.73
CA ILE A 164 4.26 -7.51 -11.45
C ILE A 164 3.61 -6.67 -10.35
N ILE A 165 3.23 -5.40 -10.61
CA ILE A 165 2.47 -4.57 -9.68
C ILE A 165 1.14 -5.25 -9.32
N LEU A 166 0.43 -5.77 -10.31
CA LEU A 166 -0.85 -6.46 -10.10
C LEU A 166 -0.71 -7.68 -9.18
N LEU A 167 0.35 -8.48 -9.35
CA LEU A 167 0.67 -9.61 -8.47
C LEU A 167 1.00 -9.13 -7.05
N GLY A 168 1.80 -8.08 -6.89
CA GLY A 168 2.07 -7.46 -5.58
C GLY A 168 0.79 -6.98 -4.90
N ASN A 169 -0.13 -6.37 -5.68
CA ASN A 169 -1.42 -5.93 -5.19
C ASN A 169 -2.32 -7.12 -4.76
N LEU A 170 -2.30 -8.22 -5.48
CA LEU A 170 -2.97 -9.48 -5.08
C LEU A 170 -2.39 -10.02 -3.76
N CYS A 171 -1.07 -10.02 -3.59
CA CYS A 171 -0.42 -10.44 -2.35
C CYS A 171 -0.83 -9.54 -1.17
N TRP A 172 -0.85 -8.23 -1.36
CA TRP A 172 -1.36 -7.29 -0.34
C TRP A 172 -2.80 -7.57 0.04
N SER A 173 -3.67 -7.75 -0.96
CA SER A 173 -5.09 -8.02 -0.75
C SER A 173 -5.33 -9.37 -0.07
N LEU A 174 -4.54 -10.39 -0.42
CA LEU A 174 -4.57 -11.69 0.24
C LEU A 174 -4.13 -11.58 1.70
N GLY A 175 -3.06 -10.85 2.00
CA GLY A 175 -2.63 -10.60 3.38
C GLY A 175 -3.71 -9.87 4.18
N SER A 176 -4.32 -8.84 3.61
CA SER A 176 -5.44 -8.10 4.23
C SER A 176 -6.66 -9.01 4.49
N PHE A 177 -6.93 -9.96 3.60
CA PHE A 177 -7.98 -10.97 3.77
C PHE A 177 -7.65 -11.98 4.87
N LEU A 178 -6.39 -12.41 4.97
CA LEU A 178 -5.92 -13.39 5.95
C LEU A 178 -5.73 -12.80 7.36
N ALA A 179 -5.34 -11.53 7.48
CA ALA A 179 -5.02 -10.90 8.75
C ALA A 179 -6.06 -11.11 9.86
N PRO A 180 -7.38 -10.88 9.64
CA PRO A 180 -8.39 -11.12 10.68
C PRO A 180 -8.67 -12.61 10.95
N ARG A 181 -8.08 -13.55 10.19
CA ARG A 181 -8.24 -15.00 10.31
C ARG A 181 -7.04 -15.68 10.96
N MET A 182 -6.00 -14.92 11.18
CA MET A 182 -4.75 -15.38 11.81
C MET A 182 -4.67 -14.88 13.25
N GLN A 183 -3.90 -15.57 14.08
CA GLN A 183 -3.60 -15.09 15.43
C GLN A 183 -2.58 -13.97 15.32
N THR A 184 -3.03 -12.73 15.45
CA THR A 184 -2.21 -11.53 15.38
C THR A 184 -2.21 -10.79 16.73
N PRO A 185 -1.18 -9.99 17.02
CA PRO A 185 -1.17 -9.11 18.19
C PRO A 185 -2.40 -8.20 18.22
N SER A 186 -3.02 -8.04 19.39
CA SER A 186 -4.20 -7.18 19.56
C SER A 186 -3.89 -5.69 19.37
N ASN A 187 -2.64 -5.27 19.65
CA ASN A 187 -2.20 -3.90 19.41
C ASN A 187 -1.71 -3.75 17.96
N PRO A 188 -2.38 -2.92 17.13
CA PRO A 188 -2.02 -2.76 15.73
C PRO A 188 -0.59 -2.22 15.51
N LEU A 189 -0.06 -1.39 16.40
CA LEU A 189 1.33 -0.89 16.29
C LEU A 189 2.34 -2.02 16.54
N VAL A 190 2.04 -2.94 17.47
CA VAL A 190 2.87 -4.13 17.70
C VAL A 190 2.82 -5.03 16.47
N LEU A 191 1.64 -5.27 15.91
CA LEU A 191 1.48 -6.02 14.65
C LEU A 191 2.34 -5.39 13.54
N SER A 192 2.18 -4.10 13.28
CA SER A 192 2.94 -3.38 12.24
C SER A 192 4.46 -3.43 12.47
N THR A 193 4.92 -3.40 13.73
CA THR A 193 6.33 -3.54 14.05
C THR A 193 6.91 -4.86 13.54
N TYR A 194 6.23 -5.97 13.78
CA TYR A 194 6.67 -7.30 13.35
C TYR A 194 6.39 -7.58 11.86
N GLU A 195 5.34 -7.01 11.29
CA GLU A 195 5.11 -7.02 9.83
C GLU A 195 6.27 -6.34 9.10
N MET A 196 6.69 -5.16 9.56
CA MET A 196 7.85 -4.45 8.99
C MET A 196 9.15 -5.23 9.17
N ALA A 197 9.36 -5.87 10.31
CA ALA A 197 10.55 -6.71 10.54
C ALA A 197 10.59 -7.91 9.59
N GLY A 198 9.48 -8.62 9.40
CA GLY A 198 9.38 -9.73 8.46
C GLY A 198 9.59 -9.30 7.01
N ALA A 199 8.97 -8.20 6.61
CA ALA A 199 9.17 -7.61 5.29
C ALA A 199 10.63 -7.21 5.05
N ALA A 200 11.26 -6.59 6.03
CA ALA A 200 12.66 -6.18 5.96
C ALA A 200 13.59 -7.36 5.67
N GLY A 201 13.43 -8.46 6.42
CA GLY A 201 14.22 -9.67 6.19
C GLY A 201 14.03 -10.28 4.81
N ALA A 202 12.77 -10.40 4.37
CA ALA A 202 12.45 -10.92 3.04
C ALA A 202 13.00 -10.05 1.90
N LEU A 203 12.86 -8.73 2.01
CA LEU A 203 13.37 -7.78 1.03
C LEU A 203 14.90 -7.74 1.00
N PHE A 204 15.56 -7.89 2.15
CA PHE A 204 17.01 -8.01 2.22
C PHE A 204 17.51 -9.23 1.44
N ILE A 205 16.90 -10.39 1.71
CA ILE A 205 17.23 -11.63 1.00
C ILE A 205 16.95 -11.47 -0.51
N ALA A 206 15.81 -10.92 -0.88
CA ALA A 206 15.46 -10.69 -2.28
C ALA A 206 16.43 -9.71 -2.96
N GLY A 207 16.85 -8.64 -2.29
CA GLY A 207 17.84 -7.69 -2.80
C GLY A 207 19.20 -8.34 -3.03
N MET A 208 19.65 -9.19 -2.09
CA MET A 208 20.90 -9.94 -2.24
C MET A 208 20.82 -10.94 -3.40
N ILE A 209 19.69 -11.62 -3.59
CA ILE A 209 19.46 -12.52 -4.75
C ILE A 209 19.45 -11.71 -6.07
N ASN A 210 18.87 -10.52 -6.05
CA ASN A 210 18.84 -9.58 -7.18
C ASN A 210 20.19 -8.89 -7.42
N GLN A 211 21.23 -9.26 -6.67
CA GLN A 211 22.58 -8.69 -6.75
C GLN A 211 22.63 -7.19 -6.49
N GLU A 212 21.70 -6.67 -5.69
CA GLU A 212 21.74 -5.28 -5.23
C GLU A 212 22.89 -5.08 -4.26
N SER A 213 23.58 -3.93 -4.36
CA SER A 213 24.75 -3.63 -3.55
C SER A 213 24.42 -2.69 -2.38
N ILE A 214 24.95 -3.02 -1.20
CA ILE A 214 24.88 -2.13 -0.03
C ILE A 214 25.71 -0.86 -0.25
N SER A 215 26.80 -0.92 -1.04
CA SER A 215 27.57 0.28 -1.39
C SER A 215 26.72 1.28 -2.16
N ASP A 216 25.91 0.82 -3.13
CA ASP A 216 25.03 1.69 -3.93
C ASP A 216 23.96 2.36 -3.05
N PHE A 217 23.50 1.68 -2.00
CA PHE A 217 22.62 2.30 -1.00
C PHE A 217 23.34 3.41 -0.21
N MET A 218 24.59 3.16 0.21
CA MET A 218 25.36 4.13 1.01
C MET A 218 25.80 5.35 0.20
N ASP A 219 26.16 5.14 -1.07
CA ASP A 219 26.67 6.17 -1.99
C ASP A 219 25.56 6.91 -2.74
N ALA A 220 24.30 6.68 -2.33
CA ALA A 220 23.14 7.27 -2.98
C ALA A 220 23.10 8.80 -2.85
N SER A 221 22.42 9.45 -3.81
CA SER A 221 22.25 10.89 -3.89
C SER A 221 21.51 11.46 -2.67
N VAL A 222 21.74 12.73 -2.37
CA VAL A 222 21.00 13.46 -1.31
C VAL A 222 19.49 13.41 -1.56
N ARG A 223 19.06 13.43 -2.83
CA ARG A 223 17.65 13.35 -3.21
C ARG A 223 17.05 11.99 -2.86
N SER A 224 17.76 10.90 -3.13
CA SER A 224 17.33 9.55 -2.76
C SER A 224 17.29 9.36 -1.25
N TRP A 225 18.27 9.91 -0.52
CA TRP A 225 18.22 9.93 0.94
C TRP A 225 17.04 10.72 1.48
N GLY A 226 16.70 11.86 0.88
CA GLY A 226 15.51 12.65 1.20
C GLY A 226 14.22 11.83 1.01
N GLY A 227 14.09 11.15 -0.12
CA GLY A 227 12.98 10.23 -0.40
C GLY A 227 12.89 9.10 0.62
N TRP A 228 14.02 8.48 0.94
CA TRP A 228 14.08 7.38 1.90
C TRP A 228 13.69 7.82 3.33
N ILE A 229 14.24 8.93 3.82
CA ILE A 229 13.87 9.49 5.13
C ILE A 229 12.38 9.85 5.17
N TYR A 230 11.86 10.43 4.09
CA TYR A 230 10.43 10.70 3.95
C TYR A 230 9.60 9.42 4.06
N LEU A 231 10.00 8.35 3.38
CA LEU A 231 9.30 7.07 3.44
C LEU A 231 9.32 6.44 4.84
N VAL A 232 10.45 6.52 5.56
CA VAL A 232 10.54 6.04 6.94
C VAL A 232 9.62 6.85 7.85
N THR A 233 9.73 8.17 7.82
CA THR A 233 9.04 9.06 8.76
C THR A 233 7.56 9.24 8.42
N VAL A 234 7.26 9.73 7.20
CA VAL A 234 5.90 10.05 6.79
C VAL A 234 5.15 8.81 6.31
N GLY A 235 5.75 8.04 5.41
CA GLY A 235 5.11 6.86 4.82
C GLY A 235 4.89 5.73 5.82
N SER A 236 5.88 5.44 6.67
CA SER A 236 5.78 4.33 7.63
C SER A 236 5.31 4.81 9.01
N LEU A 237 6.05 5.66 9.73
CA LEU A 237 5.72 5.98 11.13
C LEU A 237 4.44 6.80 11.26
N ILE A 238 4.32 7.94 10.58
CA ILE A 238 3.13 8.80 10.67
C ILE A 238 1.93 8.11 10.03
N GLY A 239 2.08 7.59 8.80
CA GLY A 239 1.00 6.97 8.06
C GLY A 239 0.34 5.82 8.83
N TYR A 240 1.12 4.88 9.35
CA TYR A 240 0.58 3.76 10.14
C TYR A 240 -0.02 4.21 11.47
N THR A 241 0.60 5.14 12.19
CA THR A 241 0.06 5.64 13.46
C THR A 241 -1.29 6.32 13.26
N VAL A 242 -1.41 7.15 12.22
CA VAL A 242 -2.67 7.81 11.88
C VAL A 242 -3.73 6.80 11.42
N TYR A 243 -3.33 5.83 10.59
CA TYR A 243 -4.23 4.78 10.10
C TYR A 243 -4.80 3.95 11.25
N THR A 244 -3.95 3.47 12.19
CA THR A 244 -4.40 2.68 13.34
C THR A 244 -5.33 3.50 14.22
N TRP A 245 -5.01 4.79 14.48
CA TRP A 245 -5.90 5.67 15.22
C TRP A 245 -7.26 5.86 14.52
N LEU A 246 -7.27 6.01 13.20
CA LEU A 246 -8.50 6.12 12.41
C LEU A 246 -9.37 4.85 12.50
N LEU A 247 -8.76 3.66 12.48
CA LEU A 247 -9.50 2.39 12.61
C LEU A 247 -10.25 2.28 13.94
N GLU A 248 -9.72 2.88 15.01
CA GLU A 248 -10.35 2.88 16.34
C GLU A 248 -11.41 3.99 16.48
N ASN A 249 -11.29 5.12 15.78
CA ASN A 249 -12.05 6.34 16.02
C ASN A 249 -12.99 6.75 14.88
N ALA A 250 -12.94 6.08 13.72
CA ALA A 250 -13.76 6.42 12.56
C ALA A 250 -14.43 5.17 11.95
N PRO A 251 -15.59 5.33 11.28
CA PRO A 251 -16.18 4.25 10.52
C PRO A 251 -15.22 3.73 9.45
N ILE A 252 -15.11 2.41 9.31
CA ILE A 252 -14.23 1.77 8.33
C ILE A 252 -14.47 2.25 6.90
N THR A 253 -15.72 2.57 6.56
CA THR A 253 -16.11 3.16 5.26
C THR A 253 -15.36 4.46 5.00
N LEU A 254 -15.25 5.32 6.01
CA LEU A 254 -14.58 6.60 5.90
C LEU A 254 -13.06 6.40 5.83
N VAL A 255 -12.51 5.49 6.61
CA VAL A 255 -11.07 5.16 6.56
C VAL A 255 -10.70 4.61 5.18
N SER A 256 -11.50 3.69 4.62
CA SER A 256 -11.23 3.04 3.32
C SER A 256 -11.24 4.01 2.12
N THR A 257 -11.65 5.27 2.31
CA THR A 257 -11.64 6.26 1.22
C THR A 257 -10.24 6.55 0.67
N TYR A 258 -9.17 6.27 1.43
CA TYR A 258 -7.81 6.41 0.91
C TYR A 258 -7.56 5.60 -0.36
N ALA A 259 -8.25 4.48 -0.53
CA ALA A 259 -8.04 3.59 -1.68
C ALA A 259 -8.34 4.25 -3.04
N TYR A 260 -9.22 5.25 -3.07
CA TYR A 260 -9.52 6.02 -4.29
C TYR A 260 -9.01 7.46 -4.27
N VAL A 261 -8.63 8.00 -3.11
CA VAL A 261 -8.03 9.35 -3.02
C VAL A 261 -6.54 9.31 -3.34
N ASN A 262 -5.80 8.32 -2.82
CA ASN A 262 -4.36 8.21 -3.02
C ASN A 262 -3.93 8.16 -4.50
N PRO A 263 -4.60 7.38 -5.38
CA PRO A 263 -4.26 7.39 -6.80
C PRO A 263 -4.43 8.75 -7.46
N VAL A 264 -5.46 9.52 -7.06
CA VAL A 264 -5.66 10.87 -7.59
C VAL A 264 -4.50 11.78 -7.22
N VAL A 265 -4.04 11.70 -5.96
CA VAL A 265 -2.86 12.45 -5.49
C VAL A 265 -1.60 12.00 -6.25
N ALA A 266 -1.37 10.69 -6.37
CA ALA A 266 -0.19 10.15 -7.04
C ALA A 266 -0.15 10.52 -8.54
N VAL A 267 -1.29 10.43 -9.25
CA VAL A 267 -1.41 10.83 -10.66
C VAL A 267 -1.12 12.32 -10.83
N ALA A 268 -1.75 13.17 -10.01
CA ALA A 268 -1.54 14.61 -10.09
C ALA A 268 -0.06 14.99 -9.88
N LEU A 269 0.58 14.35 -8.90
CA LEU A 269 1.99 14.61 -8.60
C LEU A 269 2.94 13.97 -9.64
N GLY A 270 2.61 12.82 -10.21
CA GLY A 270 3.34 12.21 -11.33
C GLY A 270 3.41 13.16 -12.53
N ILE A 271 2.28 13.79 -12.88
CA ILE A 271 2.23 14.80 -13.94
C ILE A 271 3.08 16.03 -13.58
N VAL A 272 2.91 16.58 -12.37
CA VAL A 272 3.54 17.86 -11.99
C VAL A 272 5.05 17.72 -11.73
N ILE A 273 5.49 16.63 -11.09
CA ILE A 273 6.88 16.45 -10.65
C ILE A 273 7.73 15.71 -11.69
N PHE A 274 7.16 14.67 -12.32
CA PHE A 274 7.87 13.81 -13.25
C PHE A 274 7.48 14.05 -14.71
N ASN A 275 6.61 15.03 -15.00
CA ASN A 275 6.09 15.33 -16.34
C ASN A 275 5.51 14.08 -17.03
N GLU A 276 4.85 13.19 -16.25
CA GLU A 276 4.25 11.98 -16.80
C GLU A 276 3.14 12.33 -17.79
N THR A 277 3.18 11.71 -18.95
CA THR A 277 2.13 11.85 -19.96
C THR A 277 1.14 10.70 -19.84
N LEU A 278 -0.14 11.04 -19.68
CA LEU A 278 -1.21 10.06 -19.59
C LEU A 278 -1.97 10.01 -20.91
N THR A 279 -2.07 8.82 -21.49
CA THR A 279 -2.92 8.61 -22.66
C THR A 279 -4.39 8.66 -22.27
N THR A 280 -5.26 8.92 -23.26
CA THR A 280 -6.72 8.91 -23.05
C THR A 280 -7.22 7.60 -22.45
N ASN A 281 -6.61 6.46 -22.84
CA ASN A 281 -6.96 5.16 -22.31
C ASN A 281 -6.58 5.00 -20.83
N ILE A 282 -5.42 5.54 -20.41
CA ILE A 282 -5.02 5.55 -18.98
C ILE A 282 -5.98 6.41 -18.17
N LEU A 283 -6.37 7.58 -18.67
CA LEU A 283 -7.34 8.45 -17.99
C LEU A 283 -8.72 7.79 -17.89
N LEU A 284 -9.20 7.19 -18.98
CA LEU A 284 -10.50 6.50 -19.00
C LEU A 284 -10.48 5.27 -18.08
N GLY A 285 -9.47 4.41 -18.21
CA GLY A 285 -9.33 3.23 -17.36
C GLY A 285 -9.16 3.60 -15.88
N GLY A 286 -8.37 4.63 -15.59
CA GLY A 286 -8.18 5.15 -14.24
C GLY A 286 -9.46 5.70 -13.62
N PHE A 287 -10.24 6.46 -14.38
CA PHE A 287 -11.54 6.94 -13.94
C PHE A 287 -12.49 5.78 -13.61
N ILE A 288 -12.56 4.77 -14.50
CA ILE A 288 -13.37 3.56 -14.27
C ILE A 288 -12.91 2.85 -13.00
N VAL A 289 -11.61 2.65 -12.79
CA VAL A 289 -11.07 2.01 -11.58
C VAL A 289 -11.47 2.79 -10.34
N ILE A 290 -11.23 4.10 -10.30
CA ILE A 290 -11.53 4.94 -9.13
C ILE A 290 -13.02 4.90 -8.77
N VAL A 291 -13.91 5.05 -9.76
CA VAL A 291 -15.36 5.00 -9.54
C VAL A 291 -15.78 3.61 -9.07
N SER A 292 -15.25 2.55 -9.68
CA SER A 292 -15.54 1.17 -9.31
C SER A 292 -15.12 0.85 -7.87
N VAL A 293 -13.94 1.28 -7.48
CA VAL A 293 -13.43 1.11 -6.11
C VAL A 293 -14.31 1.88 -5.11
N ALA A 294 -14.70 3.11 -5.43
CA ALA A 294 -15.59 3.88 -4.57
C ALA A 294 -16.94 3.17 -4.37
N VAL A 295 -17.53 2.61 -5.43
CA VAL A 295 -18.77 1.83 -5.37
C VAL A 295 -18.58 0.57 -4.52
N VAL A 296 -17.55 -0.23 -4.79
CA VAL A 296 -17.27 -1.47 -4.04
C VAL A 296 -17.08 -1.16 -2.55
N VAL A 297 -16.27 -0.16 -2.19
CA VAL A 297 -16.03 0.23 -0.80
C VAL A 297 -17.33 0.68 -0.13
N ALA A 298 -18.14 1.49 -0.79
CA ALA A 298 -19.40 1.97 -0.24
C ALA A 298 -20.40 0.82 0.03
N VAL A 299 -20.59 -0.05 -0.95
CA VAL A 299 -21.54 -1.17 -0.88
C VAL A 299 -21.12 -2.20 0.18
N GLU A 300 -19.85 -2.60 0.18
CA GLU A 300 -19.34 -3.58 1.15
C GLU A 300 -19.37 -3.05 2.59
N SER A 301 -19.12 -1.75 2.76
CA SER A 301 -19.21 -1.11 4.08
C SER A 301 -20.65 -1.02 4.59
N ALA A 302 -21.61 -0.68 3.72
CA ALA A 302 -23.03 -0.65 4.06
C ALA A 302 -23.53 -2.05 4.48
N LYS A 303 -23.14 -3.09 3.75
CA LYS A 303 -23.45 -4.49 4.09
C LYS A 303 -22.95 -4.87 5.48
N LYS A 304 -21.70 -4.51 5.81
CA LYS A 304 -21.13 -4.81 7.13
C LYS A 304 -21.85 -4.09 8.27
N GLN A 305 -22.27 -2.84 8.05
CA GLN A 305 -23.05 -2.08 9.04
C GLN A 305 -24.42 -2.69 9.30
N SER A 306 -25.14 -3.12 8.25
CA SER A 306 -26.46 -3.74 8.40
C SER A 306 -26.40 -5.07 9.17
N LEU A 307 -25.36 -5.88 8.96
CA LEU A 307 -25.14 -7.12 9.70
C LEU A 307 -24.82 -6.88 11.19
N SER A 308 -24.05 -5.83 11.50
CA SER A 308 -23.71 -5.45 12.88
C SER A 308 -24.89 -4.87 13.66
N GLN A 309 -25.92 -4.34 12.99
CA GLN A 309 -27.14 -3.83 13.62
C GLN A 309 -28.19 -4.94 13.83
N ALA A 310 -28.05 -6.07 13.17
CA ALA A 310 -28.96 -7.21 13.25
C ALA A 310 -28.55 -8.25 14.33
N GLN A 311 -27.40 -8.08 14.94
CA GLN A 311 -26.88 -8.85 16.09
C GLN A 311 -27.06 -8.07 17.39
#